data_ed8bbd03f91abe57d3f7cdfce589b916
#
_entry.id   ed8bbd03f91abe57d3f7cdfce589b916
#
_cell.length_a   1.000
_cell.length_b   1.000
_cell.length_c   1.000
_cell.angle_alpha   90.00
_cell.angle_beta   90.00
_cell.angle_gamma   90.00
#
_symmetry.space_group_name_H-M   'P 1'
#
loop_
_entity.id
_entity.type
_entity.pdbx_description
1 polymer ?
#
loop_
_entity_poly.entity_id
_entity_poly.type
_entity_poly.pdbx_seq_one_letter_code
_entity_poly.pdbx_strand_id
1 'polypeptide(L)'
;LLHNPDGRGVANALRTGIRHAAGEYVLIFAVDDTGPVLAIDEMLRLMESGCDLVSCTRYARGGRRLGGSRIGGLLSRIANAMFRRATGMKLTDATTGIKMVRRSALESLRLEATTGGWAVAFELAIKAQLAGWRMGEVPIISIDRLFGGASTFALGPWGKEYLRWFLWGVAQSRRIPRLPSAVMTRQPATSDKS
;
A
#
# COMPACT_ATOMS: atom_id res chain seq x y z
N LEU A 1 -10.88 11.23 -17.17
CA LEU A 1 -11.32 11.62 -15.84
C LEU A 1 -12.67 10.96 -15.56
N LEU A 2 -12.79 10.24 -14.43
CA LEU A 2 -14.03 9.58 -14.02
C LEU A 2 -14.68 10.37 -12.90
N HIS A 3 -16.00 10.54 -12.99
CA HIS A 3 -16.79 11.03 -11.86
C HIS A 3 -17.02 9.87 -10.88
N ASN A 4 -16.87 10.15 -9.58
CA ASN A 4 -17.08 9.15 -8.54
C ASN A 4 -18.55 9.21 -8.04
N PRO A 5 -19.41 8.27 -8.45
CA PRO A 5 -20.82 8.28 -8.07
C PRO A 5 -21.05 7.93 -6.60
N ASP A 6 -20.11 7.24 -5.97
CA ASP A 6 -20.23 6.77 -4.58
C ASP A 6 -19.85 7.86 -3.56
N GLY A 7 -19.63 9.10 -4.03
CA GLY A 7 -19.28 10.25 -3.17
C GLY A 7 -17.78 10.38 -2.91
N ARG A 8 -17.41 11.37 -2.08
CA ARG A 8 -16.01 11.70 -1.79
C ARG A 8 -15.33 10.60 -0.96
N GLY A 9 -14.00 10.50 -1.08
CA GLY A 9 -13.14 9.64 -0.27
C GLY A 9 -12.29 8.69 -1.09
N VAL A 10 -11.11 8.35 -0.54
CA VAL A 10 -10.10 7.50 -1.20
C VAL A 10 -10.66 6.11 -1.53
N ALA A 11 -11.40 5.49 -0.61
CA ALA A 11 -11.97 4.17 -0.83
C ALA A 11 -12.98 4.15 -1.97
N ASN A 12 -13.84 5.17 -2.09
CA ASN A 12 -14.81 5.28 -3.18
C ASN A 12 -14.13 5.57 -4.52
N ALA A 13 -13.13 6.47 -4.53
CA ALA A 13 -12.34 6.74 -5.72
C ALA A 13 -11.62 5.47 -6.22
N LEU A 14 -11.06 4.68 -5.31
CA LEU A 14 -10.40 3.42 -5.63
C LEU A 14 -11.38 2.40 -6.21
N ARG A 15 -12.55 2.20 -5.58
CA ARG A 15 -13.59 1.29 -6.11
C ARG A 15 -14.06 1.69 -7.51
N THR A 16 -14.24 3.00 -7.72
CA THR A 16 -14.62 3.51 -9.05
C THR A 16 -13.50 3.27 -10.06
N GLY A 17 -12.24 3.57 -9.71
CA GLY A 17 -11.11 3.31 -10.58
C GLY A 17 -10.97 1.83 -10.95
N ILE A 18 -11.12 0.92 -9.99
CA ILE A 18 -11.07 -0.54 -10.22
C ILE A 18 -12.17 -0.99 -11.20
N ARG A 19 -13.40 -0.51 -11.03
CA ARG A 19 -14.52 -0.86 -11.93
C ARG A 19 -14.29 -0.45 -13.38
N HIS A 20 -13.48 0.58 -13.62
CA HIS A 20 -13.22 1.12 -14.96
C HIS A 20 -11.83 0.75 -15.49
N ALA A 21 -11.01 0.10 -14.70
CA ALA A 21 -9.69 -0.32 -15.15
C ALA A 21 -9.80 -1.44 -16.19
N ALA A 22 -9.15 -1.26 -17.35
CA ALA A 22 -9.13 -2.24 -18.43
C ALA A 22 -7.76 -2.92 -18.61
N GLY A 23 -6.71 -2.37 -18.00
CA GLY A 23 -5.34 -2.91 -18.08
C GLY A 23 -5.19 -4.22 -17.30
N GLU A 24 -4.11 -4.95 -17.59
CA GLU A 24 -3.74 -6.16 -16.84
C GLU A 24 -3.36 -5.85 -15.39
N TYR A 25 -2.72 -4.70 -15.18
CA TYR A 25 -2.31 -4.21 -13.86
C TYR A 25 -3.03 -2.91 -13.53
N VAL A 26 -3.38 -2.74 -12.27
CA VAL A 26 -3.99 -1.52 -11.72
C VAL A 26 -2.97 -0.85 -10.81
N LEU A 27 -2.54 0.36 -11.13
CA LEU A 27 -1.69 1.17 -10.30
C LEU A 27 -2.54 2.12 -9.45
N ILE A 28 -2.44 1.99 -8.15
CA ILE A 28 -2.98 2.92 -7.17
C ILE A 28 -1.88 3.94 -6.87
N PHE A 29 -2.16 5.21 -7.17
CA PHE A 29 -1.17 6.27 -7.08
C PHE A 29 -1.80 7.57 -6.56
N ALA A 30 -1.11 8.24 -5.63
CA ALA A 30 -1.52 9.56 -5.17
C ALA A 30 -0.86 10.63 -6.04
N VAL A 31 -1.66 11.52 -6.63
CA VAL A 31 -1.20 12.52 -7.60
C VAL A 31 -0.25 13.56 -6.99
N ASP A 32 -0.34 13.75 -5.67
CA ASP A 32 0.49 14.69 -4.91
C ASP A 32 1.87 14.15 -4.50
N ASP A 33 2.15 12.86 -4.76
CA ASP A 33 3.44 12.23 -4.47
C ASP A 33 4.17 11.90 -5.79
N THR A 34 5.10 12.75 -6.19
CA THR A 34 5.84 12.63 -7.45
C THR A 34 7.06 11.70 -7.36
N GLY A 35 7.58 11.48 -6.16
CA GLY A 35 8.78 10.64 -5.95
C GLY A 35 8.62 9.19 -6.42
N PRO A 36 7.47 8.54 -6.17
CA PRO A 36 7.24 7.15 -6.55
C PRO A 36 7.09 6.88 -8.06
N VAL A 37 6.98 7.88 -8.90
CA VAL A 37 6.92 7.70 -10.37
C VAL A 37 8.11 6.89 -10.87
N LEU A 38 9.30 7.12 -10.31
CA LEU A 38 10.52 6.39 -10.66
C LEU A 38 10.47 4.90 -10.26
N ALA A 39 9.54 4.51 -9.39
CA ALA A 39 9.39 3.12 -8.96
C ALA A 39 8.47 2.31 -9.88
N ILE A 40 7.74 2.95 -10.81
CA ILE A 40 6.72 2.28 -11.64
C ILE A 40 7.35 1.15 -12.47
N ASP A 41 8.50 1.40 -13.10
CA ASP A 41 9.18 0.40 -13.93
C ASP A 41 9.62 -0.82 -13.10
N GLU A 42 10.12 -0.60 -11.88
CA GLU A 42 10.49 -1.69 -10.98
C GLU A 42 9.26 -2.45 -10.48
N MET A 43 8.16 -1.75 -10.21
CA MET A 43 6.89 -2.38 -9.86
C MET A 43 6.40 -3.26 -11.01
N LEU A 44 6.46 -2.76 -12.24
CA LEU A 44 6.04 -3.52 -13.43
C LEU A 44 6.89 -4.77 -13.63
N ARG A 45 8.22 -4.68 -13.52
CA ARG A 45 9.11 -5.85 -13.60
C ARG A 45 8.77 -6.93 -12.56
N LEU A 46 8.42 -6.53 -11.34
CA LEU A 46 8.00 -7.47 -10.31
C LEU A 46 6.63 -8.11 -10.63
N MET A 47 5.68 -7.34 -11.20
CA MET A 47 4.40 -7.88 -11.67
C MET A 47 4.60 -8.90 -12.79
N GLU A 48 5.46 -8.58 -13.77
CA GLU A 48 5.82 -9.48 -14.88
C GLU A 48 6.54 -10.75 -14.39
N SER A 49 7.32 -10.65 -13.30
CA SER A 49 7.94 -11.82 -12.66
C SER A 49 6.96 -12.68 -11.86
N GLY A 50 5.67 -12.36 -11.89
CA GLY A 50 4.58 -13.14 -11.34
C GLY A 50 4.10 -12.71 -9.97
N CYS A 51 4.35 -11.47 -9.53
CA CYS A 51 3.68 -10.93 -8.37
C CYS A 51 2.22 -10.61 -8.69
N ASP A 52 1.35 -10.77 -7.70
CA ASP A 52 -0.06 -10.36 -7.75
C ASP A 52 -0.26 -8.97 -7.19
N LEU A 53 0.61 -8.56 -6.24
CA LEU A 53 0.66 -7.23 -5.65
C LEU A 53 2.10 -6.79 -5.45
N VAL A 54 2.42 -5.56 -5.87
CA VAL A 54 3.68 -4.88 -5.55
C VAL A 54 3.37 -3.59 -4.83
N SER A 55 3.97 -3.40 -3.66
CA SER A 55 3.78 -2.22 -2.81
C SER A 55 5.04 -1.37 -2.78
N CYS A 56 4.92 -0.06 -2.87
CA CYS A 56 6.02 0.80 -2.48
C CYS A 56 6.25 0.72 -0.97
N THR A 57 7.48 0.93 -0.53
CA THR A 57 7.82 0.93 0.89
C THR A 57 8.79 2.05 1.26
N ARG A 58 8.51 2.69 2.40
CA ARG A 58 9.38 3.71 3.01
C ARG A 58 10.32 3.10 4.07
N TYR A 59 10.10 1.83 4.43
CA TYR A 59 10.71 1.19 5.60
C TYR A 59 11.68 0.05 5.28
N ALA A 60 11.67 -0.46 4.06
CA ALA A 60 12.70 -1.38 3.59
C ALA A 60 14.05 -0.66 3.38
N ARG A 61 15.12 -1.42 3.25
CA ARG A 61 16.46 -0.87 2.94
C ARG A 61 16.39 -0.05 1.64
N GLY A 62 16.87 1.19 1.68
CA GLY A 62 16.78 2.16 0.58
C GLY A 62 15.51 3.02 0.60
N GLY A 63 14.47 2.62 1.34
CA GLY A 63 13.28 3.44 1.53
C GLY A 63 13.49 4.55 2.54
N ARG A 64 12.89 5.72 2.30
CA ARG A 64 12.93 6.88 3.21
C ARG A 64 11.64 7.67 3.15
N ARG A 65 11.35 8.40 4.23
CA ARG A 65 10.34 9.45 4.25
C ARG A 65 11.02 10.78 4.56
N LEU A 66 10.81 11.76 3.70
CA LEU A 66 11.29 13.12 3.84
C LEU A 66 10.10 14.04 4.08
N GLY A 67 10.22 14.92 5.09
CA GLY A 67 9.14 15.84 5.46
C GLY A 67 8.02 15.21 6.31
N GLY A 68 6.95 15.97 6.48
CA GLY A 68 5.78 15.58 7.27
C GLY A 68 6.02 15.46 8.78
N SER A 69 5.03 14.94 9.51
CA SER A 69 5.11 14.76 10.96
C SER A 69 6.11 13.65 11.33
N ARG A 70 7.15 14.00 12.09
CA ARG A 70 8.11 13.01 12.62
C ARG A 70 7.44 11.98 13.53
N ILE A 71 6.50 12.44 14.38
CA ILE A 71 5.74 11.58 15.29
C ILE A 71 4.84 10.63 14.47
N GLY A 72 4.11 11.15 13.47
CA GLY A 72 3.29 10.33 12.59
C GLY A 72 4.10 9.29 11.82
N GLY A 73 5.30 9.64 11.35
CA GLY A 73 6.22 8.72 10.70
C GLY A 73 6.70 7.61 11.63
N LEU A 74 7.07 7.96 12.87
CA LEU A 74 7.50 6.99 13.89
C LEU A 74 6.35 6.04 14.27
N LEU A 75 5.16 6.58 14.53
CA LEU A 75 3.98 5.77 14.86
C LEU A 75 3.62 4.80 13.73
N SER A 76 3.64 5.27 12.48
CA SER A 76 3.41 4.41 11.32
C SER A 76 4.46 3.28 11.21
N ARG A 77 5.73 3.58 11.45
CA ARG A 77 6.80 2.58 11.43
C ARG A 77 6.62 1.53 12.53
N ILE A 78 6.31 1.98 13.75
CA ILE A 78 6.04 1.09 14.88
C ILE A 78 4.82 0.22 14.59
N ALA A 79 3.72 0.79 14.11
CA ALA A 79 2.49 0.06 13.79
C ALA A 79 2.75 -1.01 12.72
N ASN A 80 3.48 -0.71 11.65
CA ASN A 80 3.86 -1.69 10.64
C ASN A 80 4.74 -2.81 11.22
N ALA A 81 5.73 -2.47 12.06
CA ALA A 81 6.61 -3.45 12.70
C ALA A 81 5.83 -4.39 13.64
N MET A 82 4.93 -3.83 14.45
CA MET A 82 4.06 -4.61 15.34
C MET A 82 3.12 -5.52 14.54
N PHE A 83 2.51 -5.00 13.47
CA PHE A 83 1.61 -5.77 12.61
C PHE A 83 2.36 -6.94 11.95
N ARG A 84 3.55 -6.69 11.40
CA ARG A 84 4.40 -7.75 10.82
C ARG A 84 4.72 -8.84 11.84
N ARG A 85 5.10 -8.44 13.05
CA ARG A 85 5.43 -9.39 14.11
C ARG A 85 4.21 -10.24 14.52
N ALA A 86 3.04 -9.62 14.60
CA ALA A 86 1.81 -10.28 15.03
C ALA A 86 1.22 -11.22 13.98
N THR A 87 1.34 -10.87 12.69
CA THR A 87 0.62 -11.54 11.59
C THR A 87 1.53 -12.27 10.61
N GLY A 88 2.85 -12.07 10.69
CA GLY A 88 3.79 -12.53 9.67
C GLY A 88 3.65 -11.77 8.34
N MET A 89 3.06 -10.56 8.34
CA MET A 89 2.95 -9.71 7.15
C MET A 89 4.30 -9.59 6.44
N LYS A 90 4.32 -9.88 5.15
CA LYS A 90 5.55 -9.86 4.36
C LYS A 90 6.00 -8.45 4.00
N LEU A 91 5.03 -7.54 3.76
CA LEU A 91 5.34 -6.16 3.46
C LEU A 91 5.92 -5.42 4.68
N THR A 92 6.97 -4.64 4.44
CA THR A 92 7.56 -3.77 5.47
C THR A 92 6.72 -2.52 5.70
N ASP A 93 5.95 -2.10 4.69
CA ASP A 93 5.03 -0.96 4.72
C ASP A 93 3.67 -1.33 4.10
N ALA A 94 2.82 -1.96 4.89
CA ALA A 94 1.47 -2.33 4.46
C ALA A 94 0.54 -1.12 4.29
N THR A 95 0.89 0.03 4.90
CA THR A 95 0.04 1.22 4.99
C THR A 95 0.21 2.22 3.84
N THR A 96 1.26 2.09 3.01
CA THR A 96 1.42 2.97 1.85
C THR A 96 0.27 2.81 0.85
N GLY A 97 -0.19 3.94 0.28
CA GLY A 97 -1.24 3.94 -0.73
C GLY A 97 -0.78 3.52 -2.13
N ILE A 98 0.55 3.52 -2.38
CA ILE A 98 1.09 3.27 -3.70
C ILE A 98 1.31 1.77 -3.87
N LYS A 99 0.45 1.18 -4.68
CA LYS A 99 0.44 -0.27 -4.94
C LYS A 99 0.08 -0.55 -6.41
N MET A 100 0.75 -1.53 -6.99
CA MET A 100 0.37 -2.11 -8.28
C MET A 100 -0.19 -3.50 -8.04
N VAL A 101 -1.32 -3.82 -8.64
CA VAL A 101 -2.07 -5.06 -8.37
C VAL A 101 -2.51 -5.67 -9.70
N ARG A 102 -2.41 -6.98 -9.83
CA ARG A 102 -2.98 -7.70 -10.96
C ARG A 102 -4.50 -7.55 -10.94
N ARG A 103 -5.10 -7.07 -12.03
CA ARG A 103 -6.52 -6.76 -12.10
C ARG A 103 -7.39 -7.97 -11.74
N SER A 104 -7.10 -9.14 -12.30
CA SER A 104 -7.85 -10.37 -12.01
C SER A 104 -7.80 -10.78 -10.53
N ALA A 105 -6.67 -10.58 -9.86
CA ALA A 105 -6.56 -10.80 -8.42
C ALA A 105 -7.39 -9.78 -7.65
N LEU A 106 -7.32 -8.50 -8.02
CA LEU A 106 -8.05 -7.42 -7.37
C LEU A 106 -9.58 -7.57 -7.50
N GLU A 107 -10.07 -8.03 -8.64
CA GLU A 107 -11.50 -8.34 -8.89
C GLU A 107 -12.01 -9.46 -7.96
N SER A 108 -11.14 -10.34 -7.49
CA SER A 108 -11.51 -11.40 -6.54
C SER A 108 -11.68 -10.90 -5.10
N LEU A 109 -11.25 -9.68 -4.81
CA LEU A 109 -11.31 -9.10 -3.47
C LEU A 109 -12.44 -8.07 -3.33
N ARG A 110 -13.18 -8.18 -2.23
CA ARG A 110 -14.11 -7.13 -1.79
C ARG A 110 -13.42 -6.20 -0.80
N LEU A 111 -13.24 -4.93 -1.17
CA LEU A 111 -12.73 -3.89 -0.29
C LEU A 111 -13.88 -3.25 0.50
N GLU A 112 -13.76 -3.25 1.83
CA GLU A 112 -14.82 -2.88 2.79
C GLU A 112 -14.45 -1.66 3.64
N ALA A 113 -13.20 -1.15 3.52
CA ALA A 113 -12.81 0.05 4.24
C ALA A 113 -13.79 1.20 3.98
N THR A 114 -14.09 1.94 5.02
CA THR A 114 -14.93 3.14 4.92
C THR A 114 -14.21 4.27 4.21
N THR A 115 -14.91 5.35 3.94
CA THR A 115 -14.40 6.48 3.13
C THR A 115 -13.28 7.27 3.79
N GLY A 116 -12.91 6.97 5.04
CA GLY A 116 -11.89 7.68 5.81
C GLY A 116 -10.46 7.26 5.47
N GLY A 117 -9.72 8.13 4.80
CA GLY A 117 -8.27 8.00 4.61
C GLY A 117 -7.80 6.81 3.78
N TRP A 118 -6.53 6.45 3.95
CA TRP A 118 -5.85 5.38 3.21
C TRP A 118 -5.95 3.99 3.86
N ALA A 119 -6.88 3.79 4.80
CA ALA A 119 -7.08 2.48 5.46
C ALA A 119 -7.42 1.36 4.46
N VAL A 120 -8.03 1.71 3.32
CA VAL A 120 -8.29 0.78 2.21
C VAL A 120 -7.01 0.17 1.63
N ALA A 121 -5.91 0.89 1.62
CA ALA A 121 -4.62 0.36 1.15
C ALA A 121 -4.04 -0.64 2.15
N PHE A 122 -4.26 -0.43 3.44
CA PHE A 122 -3.90 -1.37 4.50
C PHE A 122 -4.78 -2.63 4.45
N GLU A 123 -6.10 -2.47 4.29
CA GLU A 123 -7.03 -3.58 4.07
C GLU A 123 -6.60 -4.44 2.89
N LEU A 124 -6.28 -3.81 1.75
CA LEU A 124 -5.84 -4.52 0.55
C LEU A 124 -4.59 -5.38 0.83
N ALA A 125 -3.59 -4.83 1.53
CA ALA A 125 -2.38 -5.57 1.89
C ALA A 125 -2.68 -6.78 2.79
N ILE A 126 -3.58 -6.62 3.77
CA ILE A 126 -3.98 -7.71 4.66
C ILE A 126 -4.70 -8.80 3.87
N LYS A 127 -5.71 -8.43 3.09
CA LYS A 127 -6.51 -9.38 2.31
C LYS A 127 -5.67 -10.10 1.25
N ALA A 128 -4.73 -9.41 0.61
CA ALA A 128 -3.77 -10.02 -0.31
C ALA A 128 -2.92 -11.10 0.36
N GLN A 129 -2.39 -10.82 1.56
CA GLN A 129 -1.64 -11.82 2.31
C GLN A 129 -2.50 -13.02 2.72
N LEU A 130 -3.72 -12.78 3.19
CA LEU A 130 -4.64 -13.84 3.58
C LEU A 130 -5.06 -14.72 2.40
N ALA A 131 -5.16 -14.13 1.22
CA ALA A 131 -5.42 -14.85 -0.04
C ALA A 131 -4.18 -15.59 -0.60
N GLY A 132 -3.03 -15.46 0.05
CA GLY A 132 -1.79 -16.14 -0.37
C GLY A 132 -1.11 -15.55 -1.59
N TRP A 133 -1.40 -14.29 -1.92
CA TRP A 133 -0.81 -13.64 -3.10
C TRP A 133 0.71 -13.52 -3.01
N ARG A 134 1.36 -13.61 -4.17
CA ARG A 134 2.78 -13.29 -4.31
C ARG A 134 2.95 -11.77 -4.26
N MET A 135 3.64 -11.28 -3.23
CA MET A 135 3.81 -9.86 -2.99
C MET A 135 5.25 -9.43 -3.16
N GLY A 136 5.45 -8.28 -3.80
CA GLY A 136 6.74 -7.61 -3.94
C GLY A 136 6.77 -6.25 -3.26
N GLU A 137 7.95 -5.73 -2.98
CA GLU A 137 8.16 -4.38 -2.47
C GLU A 137 9.22 -3.64 -3.27
N VAL A 138 8.97 -2.36 -3.53
CA VAL A 138 9.93 -1.42 -4.13
C VAL A 138 10.20 -0.29 -3.15
N PRO A 139 11.44 -0.13 -2.67
CA PRO A 139 11.80 0.99 -1.80
C PRO A 139 11.67 2.32 -2.51
N ILE A 140 11.07 3.31 -1.84
CA ILE A 140 10.91 4.66 -2.38
C ILE A 140 11.38 5.72 -1.38
N ILE A 141 11.74 6.88 -1.92
CA ILE A 141 11.89 8.10 -1.16
C ILE A 141 10.57 8.86 -1.30
N SER A 142 9.71 8.77 -0.28
CA SER A 142 8.46 9.53 -0.25
C SER A 142 8.74 10.93 0.30
N ILE A 143 8.34 11.95 -0.44
CA ILE A 143 8.52 13.35 -0.07
C ILE A 143 7.13 13.92 0.24
N ASP A 144 6.85 14.12 1.51
CA ASP A 144 5.58 14.71 1.93
C ASP A 144 5.50 16.17 1.47
N ARG A 145 4.68 16.43 0.45
CA ARG A 145 4.26 17.77 0.02
C ARG A 145 5.38 18.75 -0.31
N LEU A 146 6.06 18.50 -1.41
CA LEU A 146 7.04 19.41 -2.01
C LEU A 146 6.51 20.86 -2.15
N PHE A 147 5.21 21.02 -2.35
CA PHE A 147 4.57 22.33 -2.60
C PHE A 147 3.77 22.87 -1.41
N GLY A 148 3.94 22.32 -0.21
CA GLY A 148 3.23 22.76 1.00
C GLY A 148 1.79 22.25 1.10
N GLY A 149 1.02 22.80 2.01
CA GLY A 149 -0.37 22.45 2.29
C GLY A 149 -0.59 21.74 3.63
N ALA A 150 -1.81 21.83 4.17
CA ALA A 150 -2.15 21.17 5.44
C ALA A 150 -2.48 19.69 5.26
N SER A 151 -2.07 18.83 6.20
CA SER A 151 -2.43 17.41 6.17
C SER A 151 -3.92 17.22 6.37
N THR A 152 -4.58 16.52 5.49
CA THR A 152 -5.95 16.05 5.70
C THR A 152 -6.00 14.84 6.65
N PHE A 153 -4.85 14.38 7.12
CA PHE A 153 -4.78 13.23 8.02
C PHE A 153 -5.34 13.62 9.40
N ALA A 154 -6.50 13.08 9.73
CA ALA A 154 -7.16 13.24 11.02
C ALA A 154 -6.91 11.98 11.88
N LEU A 155 -6.07 12.09 12.90
CA LEU A 155 -5.71 10.97 13.78
C LEU A 155 -6.92 10.27 14.41
N GLY A 156 -7.97 11.03 14.78
CA GLY A 156 -9.15 10.48 15.45
C GLY A 156 -9.95 9.50 14.57
N PRO A 157 -10.64 9.97 13.53
CA PRO A 157 -11.50 9.11 12.71
C PRO A 157 -10.71 8.05 11.93
N TRP A 158 -9.54 8.42 11.40
CA TRP A 158 -8.72 7.50 10.61
C TRP A 158 -7.99 6.49 11.48
N GLY A 159 -7.57 6.88 12.67
CA GLY A 159 -6.95 5.98 13.63
C GLY A 159 -7.86 4.81 14.03
N LYS A 160 -9.15 5.06 14.20
CA LYS A 160 -10.14 4.00 14.48
C LYS A 160 -10.22 2.97 13.36
N GLU A 161 -10.24 3.43 12.11
CA GLU A 161 -10.32 2.54 10.95
C GLU A 161 -9.04 1.72 10.76
N TYR A 162 -7.86 2.34 10.93
CA TYR A 162 -6.60 1.61 10.95
C TYR A 162 -6.52 0.57 12.08
N LEU A 163 -6.98 0.92 13.29
CA LEU A 163 -7.03 0.00 14.43
C LEU A 163 -7.99 -1.16 14.17
N ARG A 164 -9.16 -0.90 13.59
CA ARG A 164 -10.12 -1.94 13.18
C ARG A 164 -9.46 -2.96 12.26
N TRP A 165 -8.79 -2.49 11.20
CA TRP A 165 -8.11 -3.37 10.25
C TRP A 165 -6.91 -4.07 10.86
N PHE A 166 -6.18 -3.42 11.77
CA PHE A 166 -5.09 -4.03 12.53
C PHE A 166 -5.59 -5.23 13.35
N LEU A 167 -6.61 -5.01 14.16
CA LEU A 167 -7.19 -6.07 15.02
C LEU A 167 -7.81 -7.19 14.19
N TRP A 168 -8.54 -6.84 13.14
CA TRP A 168 -9.11 -7.82 12.23
C TRP A 168 -8.02 -8.66 11.55
N GLY A 169 -6.98 -8.04 11.03
CA GLY A 169 -5.86 -8.75 10.41
C GLY A 169 -5.14 -9.70 11.36
N VAL A 170 -4.90 -9.27 12.61
CA VAL A 170 -4.33 -10.14 13.65
C VAL A 170 -5.23 -11.33 13.94
N ALA A 171 -6.54 -11.10 14.07
CA ALA A 171 -7.51 -12.18 14.34
C ALA A 171 -7.56 -13.21 13.19
N GLN A 172 -7.57 -12.73 11.93
CA GLN A 172 -7.59 -13.63 10.76
C GLN A 172 -6.28 -14.39 10.59
N SER A 173 -5.13 -13.75 10.80
CA SER A 173 -3.83 -14.40 10.63
C SER A 173 -3.59 -15.58 11.57
N ARG A 174 -4.28 -15.62 12.71
CA ARG A 174 -4.22 -16.74 13.65
C ARG A 174 -4.99 -17.97 13.16
N ARG A 175 -5.90 -17.81 12.20
CA ARG A 175 -6.80 -18.86 11.69
C ARG A 175 -6.27 -19.54 10.43
N ILE A 176 -5.27 -18.95 9.79
CA ILE A 176 -4.75 -19.44 8.53
C ILE A 176 -3.33 -19.96 8.74
N PRO A 177 -2.99 -21.17 8.24
CA PRO A 177 -1.61 -21.64 8.24
C PRO A 177 -0.70 -20.62 7.55
N ARG A 178 0.48 -20.41 8.11
CA ARG A 178 1.48 -19.50 7.51
C ARG A 178 1.92 -20.05 6.15
N LEU A 179 1.23 -19.67 5.09
CA LEU A 179 1.65 -19.98 3.74
C LEU A 179 2.96 -19.25 3.43
N PRO A 180 3.93 -19.94 2.77
CA PRO A 180 5.17 -19.32 2.34
C PRO A 180 4.92 -18.41 1.12
N SER A 181 4.41 -17.22 1.33
CA SER A 181 4.39 -16.19 0.28
C SER A 181 5.76 -15.52 0.26
N ALA A 182 6.50 -15.68 -0.83
CA ALA A 182 7.78 -15.01 -1.02
C ALA A 182 7.53 -13.52 -1.31
N VAL A 183 8.04 -12.63 -0.47
CA VAL A 183 8.16 -11.20 -0.79
C VAL A 183 9.49 -10.99 -1.48
N MET A 184 9.46 -10.46 -2.69
CA MET A 184 10.65 -9.98 -3.37
C MET A 184 10.81 -8.49 -3.06
N THR A 185 11.96 -8.11 -2.52
CA THR A 185 12.34 -6.71 -2.33
C THR A 185 13.43 -6.40 -3.33
N ARG A 186 13.21 -5.40 -4.17
CA ARG A 186 14.19 -4.93 -5.13
C ARG A 186 14.57 -3.50 -4.81
N GLN A 187 15.84 -3.18 -4.91
CA GLN A 187 16.30 -1.79 -4.84
C GLN A 187 16.17 -1.17 -6.23
N PRO A 188 15.82 0.13 -6.35
CA PRO A 188 15.95 0.82 -7.63
C PRO A 188 17.39 0.69 -8.10
N ALA A 189 17.54 0.44 -9.40
CA ALA A 189 18.85 0.39 -10.01
C ALA A 189 19.59 1.69 -9.69
N THR A 190 20.70 1.61 -8.96
CA THR A 190 21.64 2.72 -8.89
C THR A 190 22.14 2.91 -10.31
N SER A 191 21.86 4.06 -10.91
CA SER A 191 22.50 4.42 -12.19
C SER A 191 24.01 4.28 -11.96
N ASP A 192 24.64 3.33 -12.63
CA ASP A 192 26.08 3.26 -12.75
C ASP A 192 26.54 4.63 -13.27
N LYS A 193 27.23 5.36 -12.42
CA LYS A 193 27.97 6.54 -12.80
C LYS A 193 29.22 6.03 -13.51
N SER A 194 29.13 5.87 -14.81
CA SER A 194 30.30 5.87 -15.71
C SER A 194 30.75 7.30 -15.94
#